data_23cc7f02da970a889815c7dad942f087
#
_entry.id   23cc7f02da970a889815c7dad942f087
#
_cell.length_a   1.000
_cell.length_b   1.000
_cell.length_c   1.000
_cell.angle_alpha   90.00
_cell.angle_beta   90.00
_cell.angle_gamma   90.00
#
_symmetry.space_group_name_H-M   'P 1'
#
loop_
_entity.id
_entity.type
_entity.pdbx_description
1 polymer ?
#
loop_
_entity_poly.entity_id
_entity_poly.type
_entity_poly.pdbx_seq_one_letter_code
_entity_poly.pdbx_strand_id
1 'polypeptide(L)'
;IHSQNGIGFNYTVGDFSGVPAAVSSVLIPRTSFETNTDDLANALAELTDARPFLVGGGVVSKVDPDAMAVNPAFRSMLSDITIALSWNVTTATPQEVHAVEQTVTDWANGIRDVTKSPGAYVNEASNLNAYIRRIVNLLPFSQAEILIPNFQEAYWGNHYARLRAFKQSIDPNDLLIVRQGVNSEGWDDEIMCKTL
;
A
#
# COMPACT_ATOMS: atom_id res chain seq x y z
N ILE A 1 -15.89 17.27 -8.42
CA ILE A 1 -16.88 16.36 -7.81
C ILE A 1 -17.63 17.19 -6.79
N HIS A 2 -18.91 17.44 -7.00
CA HIS A 2 -19.72 18.17 -6.03
C HIS A 2 -20.26 17.18 -5.00
N SER A 3 -19.98 17.43 -3.73
CA SER A 3 -20.61 16.68 -2.66
C SER A 3 -22.08 17.09 -2.59
N GLN A 4 -22.99 16.15 -2.63
CA GLN A 4 -24.42 16.43 -2.51
C GLN A 4 -24.84 16.88 -1.10
N ASN A 5 -23.93 16.84 -0.12
CA ASN A 5 -24.21 17.12 1.29
C ASN A 5 -23.41 18.31 1.85
N GLY A 6 -22.92 19.21 0.99
CA GLY A 6 -22.19 20.40 1.45
C GLY A 6 -20.78 20.12 1.99
N ILE A 7 -20.33 18.88 1.96
CA ILE A 7 -18.94 18.54 2.25
C ILE A 7 -18.15 18.79 0.97
N GLY A 8 -17.57 19.98 0.86
CA GLY A 8 -16.70 20.32 -0.27
C GLY A 8 -15.39 19.55 -0.12
N PHE A 9 -15.11 18.65 -1.04
CA PHE A 9 -13.73 18.22 -1.24
C PHE A 9 -13.00 19.36 -1.93
N ASN A 10 -12.18 20.10 -1.21
CA ASN A 10 -11.21 20.97 -1.83
C ASN A 10 -10.17 20.07 -2.51
N TYR A 11 -10.38 19.86 -3.80
CA TYR A 11 -9.26 19.50 -4.66
C TYR A 11 -8.36 20.72 -4.75
N THR A 12 -7.44 20.83 -3.84
CA THR A 12 -6.21 21.57 -4.15
C THR A 12 -5.55 20.77 -5.27
N VAL A 13 -5.34 21.42 -6.38
CA VAL A 13 -4.58 20.94 -7.53
C VAL A 13 -3.11 20.85 -7.10
N GLY A 14 -2.83 19.98 -6.19
CA GLY A 14 -1.55 19.52 -5.73
C GLY A 14 -1.62 18.02 -5.83
N ASP A 15 -1.68 17.55 -7.06
CA ASP A 15 -1.49 16.13 -7.30
C ASP A 15 -0.11 15.78 -6.74
N PHE A 16 -0.06 14.81 -5.82
CA PHE A 16 1.20 14.30 -5.28
C PHE A 16 2.01 13.52 -6.31
N SER A 17 1.54 13.46 -7.55
CA SER A 17 2.26 12.89 -8.67
C SER A 17 3.60 13.58 -8.84
N GLY A 18 4.68 12.85 -8.60
CA GLY A 18 6.06 13.37 -8.69
C GLY A 18 6.61 13.97 -7.41
N VAL A 19 5.87 13.98 -6.31
CA VAL A 19 6.41 14.34 -4.99
C VAL A 19 6.97 13.08 -4.33
N PRO A 20 8.22 13.07 -3.88
CA PRO A 20 8.78 11.96 -3.12
C PRO A 20 8.01 11.78 -1.82
N ALA A 21 7.46 10.59 -1.61
CA ALA A 21 6.71 10.26 -0.43
C ALA A 21 6.84 8.78 -0.07
N ALA A 22 6.80 8.48 1.21
CA ALA A 22 6.47 7.16 1.72
C ALA A 22 4.96 7.03 1.75
N VAL A 23 4.44 5.92 1.25
CA VAL A 23 3.00 5.65 1.20
C VAL A 23 2.74 4.25 1.71
N SER A 24 1.74 4.09 2.52
CA SER A 24 1.21 2.81 2.96
C SER A 24 -0.31 2.82 2.90
N SER A 25 -0.92 1.64 2.75
CA SER A 25 -2.36 1.50 2.85
C SER A 25 -2.77 0.35 3.75
N VAL A 26 -3.94 0.47 4.37
CA VAL A 26 -4.53 -0.57 5.19
C VAL A 26 -6.00 -0.73 4.84
N LEU A 27 -6.38 -1.95 4.45
CA LEU A 27 -7.78 -2.32 4.19
C LEU A 27 -8.47 -2.62 5.52
N ILE A 28 -9.31 -1.71 6.00
CA ILE A 28 -9.96 -1.86 7.31
C ILE A 28 -11.27 -2.64 7.20
N PRO A 29 -11.39 -3.79 7.86
CA PRO A 29 -12.61 -4.58 7.86
C PRO A 29 -13.78 -3.81 8.48
N ARG A 30 -15.01 -4.07 7.99
CA ARG A 30 -16.23 -3.54 8.59
C ARG A 30 -16.33 -3.82 10.10
N THR A 31 -15.92 -5.01 10.51
CA THR A 31 -15.97 -5.43 11.91
C THR A 31 -15.17 -4.53 12.85
N SER A 32 -14.07 -3.92 12.39
CA SER A 32 -13.28 -3.00 13.19
C SER A 32 -14.05 -1.72 13.56
N PHE A 33 -14.95 -1.27 12.66
CA PHE A 33 -15.84 -0.14 12.94
C PHE A 33 -17.02 -0.51 13.85
N GLU A 34 -17.38 -1.78 13.92
CA GLU A 34 -18.54 -2.25 14.68
C GLU A 34 -18.16 -2.73 16.08
N THR A 35 -16.97 -3.30 16.27
CA THR A 35 -16.59 -4.00 17.51
C THR A 35 -15.32 -3.49 18.16
N ASN A 36 -14.52 -2.66 17.47
CA ASN A 36 -13.23 -2.16 17.97
C ASN A 36 -13.02 -0.66 17.68
N THR A 37 -14.08 0.11 17.81
CA THR A 37 -14.13 1.52 17.38
C THR A 37 -13.14 2.38 18.12
N ASP A 38 -13.00 2.19 19.45
CA ASP A 38 -12.15 3.04 20.29
C ASP A 38 -10.66 2.83 19.98
N ASP A 39 -10.23 1.57 19.84
CA ASP A 39 -8.82 1.27 19.49
C ASP A 39 -8.50 1.75 18.06
N LEU A 40 -9.45 1.57 17.13
CA LEU A 40 -9.30 2.10 15.78
C LEU A 40 -9.21 3.63 15.79
N ALA A 41 -10.09 4.31 16.55
CA ALA A 41 -10.06 5.76 16.66
C ALA A 41 -8.75 6.26 17.24
N ASN A 42 -8.24 5.61 18.28
CA ASN A 42 -6.95 5.95 18.88
C ASN A 42 -5.79 5.76 17.88
N ALA A 43 -5.75 4.64 17.13
CA ALA A 43 -4.73 4.41 16.12
C ALA A 43 -4.79 5.45 14.99
N LEU A 44 -5.99 5.87 14.59
CA LEU A 44 -6.17 6.91 13.57
C LEU A 44 -5.82 8.31 14.06
N ALA A 45 -5.98 8.59 15.34
CA ALA A 45 -5.65 9.90 15.93
C ALA A 45 -4.13 10.20 15.94
N GLU A 46 -3.29 9.18 15.85
CA GLU A 46 -1.84 9.32 15.72
C GLU A 46 -1.40 9.82 14.32
N LEU A 47 -2.27 9.74 13.33
CA LEU A 47 -1.94 10.04 11.94
C LEU A 47 -2.05 11.54 11.67
N THR A 48 -1.03 12.11 11.03
CA THR A 48 -1.04 13.51 10.60
C THR A 48 -1.48 13.71 9.15
N ASP A 49 -1.32 12.69 8.31
CA ASP A 49 -1.82 12.69 6.92
C ASP A 49 -2.35 11.28 6.58
N ALA A 50 -3.65 11.13 6.72
CA ALA A 50 -4.35 9.90 6.40
C ALA A 50 -5.59 10.21 5.57
N ARG A 51 -5.84 9.39 4.55
CA ARG A 51 -6.95 9.55 3.61
C ARG A 51 -7.81 8.31 3.61
N PRO A 52 -8.91 8.30 4.37
CA PRO A 52 -9.85 7.19 4.34
C PRO A 52 -10.74 7.26 3.10
N PHE A 53 -10.86 6.15 2.41
CA PHE A 53 -11.78 5.95 1.30
C PHE A 53 -12.80 4.89 1.63
N LEU A 54 -14.08 5.17 1.46
CA LEU A 54 -15.14 4.16 1.55
C LEU A 54 -15.25 3.44 0.21
N VAL A 55 -14.65 2.27 0.12
CA VAL A 55 -14.54 1.51 -1.14
C VAL A 55 -15.13 0.10 -1.05
N GLY A 56 -15.55 -0.30 0.14
CA GLY A 56 -16.08 -1.64 0.43
C GLY A 56 -17.58 -1.66 0.69
N GLY A 57 -18.09 -2.85 0.99
CA GLY A 57 -19.51 -3.07 1.28
C GLY A 57 -20.39 -3.14 0.04
N GLY A 58 -21.70 -3.06 0.21
CA GLY A 58 -22.67 -3.08 -0.88
C GLY A 58 -22.53 -4.28 -1.83
N VAL A 59 -22.45 -4.02 -3.13
CA VAL A 59 -22.27 -5.05 -4.16
C VAL A 59 -20.88 -5.68 -4.10
N VAL A 60 -19.85 -4.90 -3.74
CA VAL A 60 -18.46 -5.38 -3.67
C VAL A 60 -18.32 -6.53 -2.68
N SER A 61 -18.99 -6.45 -1.52
CA SER A 61 -18.95 -7.51 -0.50
C SER A 61 -19.70 -8.80 -0.87
N LYS A 62 -20.49 -8.76 -1.94
CA LYS A 62 -21.29 -9.91 -2.40
C LYS A 62 -20.63 -10.69 -3.53
N VAL A 63 -19.54 -10.17 -4.08
CA VAL A 63 -18.78 -10.86 -5.13
C VAL A 63 -18.03 -12.01 -4.50
N ASP A 64 -18.07 -13.17 -5.15
CA ASP A 64 -17.25 -14.31 -4.76
C ASP A 64 -15.76 -13.88 -4.68
N PRO A 65 -15.11 -14.04 -3.53
CA PRO A 65 -13.71 -13.66 -3.37
C PRO A 65 -12.79 -14.34 -4.39
N ASP A 66 -13.09 -15.55 -4.83
CA ASP A 66 -12.27 -16.32 -5.76
C ASP A 66 -12.56 -16.04 -7.23
N ALA A 67 -13.59 -15.23 -7.55
CA ALA A 67 -13.99 -14.93 -8.92
C ALA A 67 -12.96 -14.14 -9.72
N MET A 68 -12.01 -13.46 -9.04
CA MET A 68 -11.00 -12.61 -9.71
C MET A 68 -9.67 -12.60 -8.94
N ALA A 69 -8.70 -11.84 -9.45
CA ALA A 69 -7.34 -11.77 -8.90
C ALA A 69 -7.19 -10.80 -7.73
N VAL A 70 -8.15 -9.91 -7.51
CA VAL A 70 -8.07 -8.90 -6.45
C VAL A 70 -8.02 -9.56 -5.06
N ASN A 71 -7.28 -8.95 -4.13
CA ASN A 71 -7.16 -9.46 -2.77
C ASN A 71 -8.55 -9.70 -2.15
N PRO A 72 -8.84 -10.88 -1.60
CA PRO A 72 -10.12 -11.19 -0.96
C PRO A 72 -10.50 -10.24 0.17
N ALA A 73 -9.54 -9.61 0.83
CA ALA A 73 -9.79 -8.59 1.87
C ALA A 73 -10.70 -7.46 1.39
N PHE A 74 -10.71 -7.14 0.08
CA PHE A 74 -11.64 -6.17 -0.50
C PHE A 74 -13.12 -6.56 -0.35
N ARG A 75 -13.44 -7.82 -0.05
CA ARG A 75 -14.83 -8.28 0.15
C ARG A 75 -15.33 -8.01 1.56
N SER A 76 -14.46 -7.98 2.54
CA SER A 76 -14.78 -7.78 3.96
C SER A 76 -14.47 -6.36 4.46
N MET A 77 -13.63 -5.60 3.77
CA MET A 77 -13.28 -4.25 4.15
C MET A 77 -14.45 -3.28 3.99
N LEU A 78 -14.42 -2.21 4.74
CA LEU A 78 -15.29 -1.05 4.58
C LEU A 78 -14.53 0.16 4.07
N SER A 79 -13.33 0.37 4.57
CA SER A 79 -12.48 1.50 4.21
C SER A 79 -11.10 1.05 3.82
N ASP A 80 -10.51 1.72 2.85
CA ASP A 80 -9.08 1.76 2.61
C ASP A 80 -8.52 3.06 3.20
N ILE A 81 -7.46 2.97 3.99
CA ILE A 81 -6.78 4.15 4.53
C ILE A 81 -5.40 4.23 3.92
N THR A 82 -5.18 5.28 3.13
CA THR A 82 -3.87 5.65 2.62
C THR A 82 -3.20 6.60 3.58
N ILE A 83 -1.96 6.29 3.94
CA ILE A 83 -1.08 7.09 4.79
C ILE A 83 0.09 7.53 3.94
N ALA A 84 0.41 8.83 3.94
CA ALA A 84 1.52 9.34 3.15
C ALA A 84 2.26 10.45 3.89
N LEU A 85 3.58 10.38 3.87
CA LEU A 85 4.45 11.47 4.30
C LEU A 85 5.48 11.76 3.20
N SER A 86 5.66 13.03 2.89
CA SER A 86 6.61 13.49 1.89
C SER A 86 7.85 14.11 2.54
N TRP A 87 8.91 14.20 1.76
CA TRP A 87 10.13 14.93 2.14
C TRP A 87 10.58 15.87 1.03
N ASN A 88 11.43 16.83 1.39
CA ASN A 88 12.02 17.72 0.40
C ASN A 88 13.22 17.02 -0.29
N VAL A 89 13.06 16.70 -1.56
CA VAL A 89 14.08 15.97 -2.35
C VAL A 89 15.43 16.68 -2.43
N THR A 90 15.43 18.01 -2.29
CA THR A 90 16.66 18.81 -2.44
C THR A 90 17.48 18.89 -1.15
N THR A 91 16.81 18.78 0.01
CA THR A 91 17.44 19.03 1.31
C THR A 91 17.44 17.85 2.25
N ALA A 92 16.53 16.87 2.04
CA ALA A 92 16.42 15.72 2.95
C ALA A 92 17.68 14.85 2.87
N THR A 93 18.19 14.51 4.03
CA THR A 93 19.26 13.52 4.19
C THR A 93 18.70 12.09 4.09
N PRO A 94 19.53 11.09 3.79
CA PRO A 94 19.10 9.67 3.79
C PRO A 94 18.49 9.24 5.12
N GLN A 95 19.00 9.77 6.23
CA GLN A 95 18.49 9.46 7.58
C GLN A 95 17.08 10.05 7.79
N GLU A 96 16.82 11.26 7.31
CA GLU A 96 15.48 11.87 7.38
C GLU A 96 14.48 11.12 6.50
N VAL A 97 14.87 10.70 5.29
CA VAL A 97 14.04 9.86 4.43
C VAL A 97 13.70 8.55 5.13
N HIS A 98 14.68 7.86 5.65
CA HIS A 98 14.46 6.60 6.37
C HIS A 98 13.54 6.78 7.59
N ALA A 99 13.68 7.88 8.34
CA ALA A 99 12.80 8.18 9.46
C ALA A 99 11.34 8.40 9.02
N VAL A 100 11.11 9.06 7.89
CA VAL A 100 9.78 9.23 7.30
C VAL A 100 9.17 7.88 6.91
N GLU A 101 9.94 7.03 6.26
CA GLU A 101 9.52 5.68 5.85
C GLU A 101 9.16 4.82 7.05
N GLN A 102 10.00 4.85 8.09
CA GLN A 102 9.74 4.12 9.32
C GLN A 102 8.46 4.63 9.99
N THR A 103 8.26 5.95 10.05
CA THR A 103 7.05 6.55 10.63
C THR A 103 5.78 6.05 9.92
N VAL A 104 5.76 6.06 8.58
CA VAL A 104 4.61 5.58 7.80
C VAL A 104 4.38 4.09 8.04
N THR A 105 5.44 3.30 8.12
CA THR A 105 5.37 1.87 8.41
C THR A 105 4.81 1.61 9.82
N ASP A 106 5.28 2.33 10.82
CA ASP A 106 4.85 2.17 12.20
C ASP A 106 3.37 2.53 12.36
N TRP A 107 2.91 3.60 11.73
CA TRP A 107 1.50 3.98 11.70
C TRP A 107 0.63 2.91 11.05
N ALA A 108 1.02 2.42 9.89
CA ALA A 108 0.28 1.36 9.20
C ALA A 108 0.23 0.07 10.04
N ASN A 109 1.33 -0.30 10.68
CA ASN A 109 1.39 -1.45 11.57
C ASN A 109 0.49 -1.26 12.80
N GLY A 110 0.46 -0.07 13.40
CA GLY A 110 -0.46 0.24 14.49
C GLY A 110 -1.92 -0.01 14.10
N ILE A 111 -2.34 0.41 12.90
CA ILE A 111 -3.68 0.14 12.39
C ILE A 111 -3.88 -1.36 12.11
N ARG A 112 -2.92 -2.05 11.50
CA ARG A 112 -2.99 -3.50 11.26
C ARG A 112 -3.13 -4.28 12.57
N ASP A 113 -2.41 -3.87 13.59
CA ASP A 113 -2.43 -4.52 14.91
C ASP A 113 -3.81 -4.43 15.58
N VAL A 114 -4.47 -3.27 15.53
CA VAL A 114 -5.80 -3.11 16.13
C VAL A 114 -6.92 -3.70 15.25
N THR A 115 -6.78 -3.67 13.94
CA THR A 115 -7.81 -4.17 13.01
C THR A 115 -7.65 -5.64 12.67
N LYS A 116 -6.47 -6.23 12.95
CA LYS A 116 -6.08 -7.57 12.51
C LYS A 116 -6.17 -7.78 11.00
N SER A 117 -6.05 -6.71 10.24
CA SER A 117 -6.09 -6.75 8.79
C SER A 117 -4.68 -6.87 8.21
N PRO A 118 -4.37 -7.95 7.48
CA PRO A 118 -3.12 -8.02 6.73
C PRO A 118 -3.19 -7.26 5.40
N GLY A 119 -4.41 -6.87 4.94
CA GLY A 119 -4.64 -6.37 3.59
C GLY A 119 -4.15 -4.95 3.36
N ALA A 120 -3.55 -4.73 2.18
CA ALA A 120 -3.14 -3.44 1.66
C ALA A 120 -3.49 -3.33 0.17
N TYR A 121 -3.50 -2.10 -0.35
CA TYR A 121 -3.77 -1.85 -1.77
C TYR A 121 -2.45 -1.69 -2.53
N VAL A 122 -2.17 -2.62 -3.44
CA VAL A 122 -0.89 -2.68 -4.16
C VAL A 122 -0.54 -1.42 -4.95
N ASN A 123 -1.53 -0.67 -5.47
CA ASN A 123 -1.29 0.56 -6.22
C ASN A 123 -0.90 1.76 -5.32
N GLU A 124 -1.08 1.65 -4.02
CA GLU A 124 -0.68 2.65 -3.04
C GLU A 124 0.60 2.26 -2.31
N ALA A 125 1.22 1.17 -2.75
CA ALA A 125 2.60 0.87 -2.45
C ALA A 125 3.50 1.81 -3.26
N SER A 126 4.36 2.56 -2.60
CA SER A 126 5.17 3.60 -3.25
C SER A 126 6.20 3.04 -4.23
N ASN A 127 5.78 2.78 -5.46
CA ASN A 127 6.67 2.40 -6.58
C ASN A 127 7.34 3.61 -7.26
N LEU A 128 7.03 4.82 -6.86
CA LEU A 128 7.46 6.04 -7.55
C LEU A 128 8.98 6.26 -7.53
N ASN A 129 9.67 5.69 -6.57
CA ASN A 129 11.10 5.91 -6.38
C ASN A 129 12.01 5.10 -7.30
N ALA A 130 11.55 4.01 -7.91
CA ALA A 130 12.39 3.25 -8.85
C ALA A 130 12.77 4.07 -10.10
N TYR A 131 11.88 4.95 -10.55
CA TYR A 131 12.14 5.82 -11.70
C TYR A 131 13.06 7.00 -11.34
N ILE A 132 12.88 7.59 -10.17
CA ILE A 132 13.71 8.72 -9.69
C ILE A 132 15.11 8.24 -9.31
N ARG A 133 15.29 7.06 -8.75
CA ARG A 133 16.60 6.43 -8.51
C ARG A 133 17.50 6.44 -9.75
N ARG A 134 16.91 6.18 -10.91
CA ARG A 134 17.64 6.07 -12.17
C ARG A 134 18.10 7.43 -12.72
N ILE A 135 17.39 8.50 -12.39
CA ILE A 135 17.70 9.85 -12.90
C ILE A 135 18.69 10.60 -12.02
N VAL A 136 18.70 10.38 -10.70
CA VAL A 136 19.42 11.26 -9.77
C VAL A 136 20.71 10.66 -9.22
N ASN A 137 21.02 9.41 -9.45
CA ASN A 137 22.28 8.73 -9.03
C ASN A 137 22.78 9.06 -7.60
N LEU A 138 21.93 9.59 -6.75
CA LEU A 138 22.23 10.13 -5.43
C LEU A 138 21.22 9.61 -4.42
N LEU A 139 21.67 8.69 -3.56
CA LEU A 139 21.09 8.21 -2.33
C LEU A 139 20.25 6.90 -2.44
N PRO A 140 20.44 5.98 -1.49
CA PRO A 140 19.59 4.82 -1.34
C PRO A 140 18.23 5.27 -0.80
N PHE A 141 17.21 5.34 -1.68
CA PHE A 141 15.84 5.58 -1.25
C PHE A 141 15.22 4.23 -0.89
N SER A 142 14.92 4.00 0.36
CA SER A 142 14.08 2.91 0.79
C SER A 142 12.60 3.31 0.71
N GLN A 143 11.70 2.37 0.69
CA GLN A 143 10.26 2.59 0.54
C GLN A 143 9.54 2.00 1.74
N ALA A 144 8.62 2.72 2.38
CA ALA A 144 7.94 2.25 3.59
C ALA A 144 7.16 0.95 3.38
N GLU A 145 6.49 0.82 2.26
CA GLU A 145 5.77 -0.42 1.89
C GLU A 145 6.70 -1.58 1.52
N ILE A 146 7.97 -1.33 1.24
CA ILE A 146 9.01 -2.36 1.07
C ILE A 146 9.24 -3.13 2.37
N LEU A 147 8.95 -2.51 3.49
CA LEU A 147 9.07 -3.09 4.81
C LEU A 147 7.85 -3.95 5.20
N ILE A 148 6.84 -4.14 4.33
CA ILE A 148 5.81 -5.15 4.57
C ILE A 148 6.47 -6.52 4.50
N PRO A 149 6.59 -7.23 5.64
CA PRO A 149 7.34 -8.49 5.68
C PRO A 149 6.73 -9.60 4.83
N ASN A 150 5.44 -9.50 4.51
CA ASN A 150 4.67 -10.49 3.78
C ASN A 150 3.79 -9.82 2.72
N PHE A 151 4.42 -9.22 1.71
CA PHE A 151 3.70 -8.52 0.64
C PHE A 151 2.75 -9.45 -0.13
N GLN A 152 3.06 -10.73 -0.22
CA GLN A 152 2.25 -11.73 -0.90
C GLN A 152 0.86 -11.79 -0.28
N GLU A 153 0.79 -11.85 1.04
CA GLU A 153 -0.47 -11.84 1.77
C GLU A 153 -1.13 -10.47 1.76
N ALA A 154 -0.34 -9.43 1.98
CA ALA A 154 -0.87 -8.07 2.08
C ALA A 154 -1.55 -7.61 0.78
N TYR A 155 -0.96 -7.89 -0.38
CA TYR A 155 -1.51 -7.43 -1.67
C TYR A 155 -2.41 -8.44 -2.36
N TRP A 156 -2.20 -9.74 -2.14
CA TRP A 156 -2.86 -10.78 -2.92
C TRP A 156 -3.68 -11.77 -2.08
N GLY A 157 -3.46 -11.78 -0.74
CA GLY A 157 -4.10 -12.74 0.14
C GLY A 157 -3.83 -14.18 -0.29
N ASN A 158 -4.79 -15.06 -0.08
CA ASN A 158 -4.72 -16.47 -0.46
C ASN A 158 -4.67 -16.72 -1.98
N HIS A 159 -4.86 -15.67 -2.81
CA HIS A 159 -4.74 -15.80 -4.27
C HIS A 159 -3.29 -15.88 -4.74
N TYR A 160 -2.30 -15.50 -3.92
CA TYR A 160 -0.90 -15.40 -4.35
C TYR A 160 -0.38 -16.67 -5.04
N ALA A 161 -0.61 -17.82 -4.44
CA ALA A 161 -0.11 -19.09 -4.99
C ALA A 161 -0.68 -19.38 -6.40
N ARG A 162 -1.98 -19.12 -6.61
CA ARG A 162 -2.65 -19.26 -7.91
C ARG A 162 -2.09 -18.28 -8.94
N LEU A 163 -1.93 -17.02 -8.53
CA LEU A 163 -1.38 -15.97 -9.40
C LEU A 163 0.05 -16.25 -9.78
N ARG A 164 0.87 -16.75 -8.85
CA ARG A 164 2.25 -17.15 -9.10
C ARG A 164 2.34 -18.30 -10.11
N ALA A 165 1.54 -19.33 -9.94
CA ALA A 165 1.49 -20.45 -10.87
C ALA A 165 1.08 -20.00 -12.29
N PHE A 166 0.09 -19.10 -12.38
CA PHE A 166 -0.32 -18.49 -13.65
C PHE A 166 0.82 -17.65 -14.26
N LYS A 167 1.44 -16.76 -13.48
CA LYS A 167 2.58 -15.93 -13.90
C LYS A 167 3.69 -16.80 -14.48
N GLN A 168 4.09 -17.86 -13.78
CA GLN A 168 5.14 -18.77 -14.21
C GLN A 168 4.79 -19.53 -15.53
N SER A 169 3.50 -19.75 -15.79
CA SER A 169 3.07 -20.42 -17.01
C SER A 169 3.13 -19.53 -18.27
N ILE A 170 2.88 -18.23 -18.11
CA ILE A 170 2.81 -17.28 -19.24
C ILE A 170 4.06 -16.43 -19.40
N ASP A 171 4.82 -16.23 -18.33
CA ASP A 171 6.06 -15.45 -18.30
C ASP A 171 7.14 -16.16 -17.48
N PRO A 172 7.62 -17.33 -17.95
CA PRO A 172 8.58 -18.15 -17.22
C PRO A 172 9.96 -17.50 -17.06
N ASN A 173 10.23 -16.45 -17.82
CA ASN A 173 11.50 -15.72 -17.78
C ASN A 173 11.41 -14.41 -16.99
N ASP A 174 10.25 -14.11 -16.39
CA ASP A 174 10.01 -12.89 -15.64
C ASP A 174 10.30 -11.60 -16.43
N LEU A 175 9.90 -11.55 -17.71
CA LEU A 175 10.05 -10.34 -18.52
C LEU A 175 9.19 -9.18 -18.03
N LEU A 176 8.05 -9.49 -17.41
CA LEU A 176 7.11 -8.55 -16.83
C LEU A 176 7.19 -8.65 -15.30
N ILE A 177 8.32 -8.30 -14.74
CA ILE A 177 8.54 -8.32 -13.29
C ILE A 177 8.53 -6.91 -12.72
N VAL A 178 7.90 -6.75 -11.56
CA VAL A 178 7.91 -5.51 -10.77
C VAL A 178 8.17 -5.85 -9.31
N ARG A 179 8.72 -4.90 -8.57
CA ARG A 179 8.98 -5.06 -7.14
C ARG A 179 7.67 -5.35 -6.39
N GLN A 180 7.71 -6.30 -5.44
CA GLN A 180 6.54 -6.79 -4.71
C GLN A 180 5.38 -7.25 -5.60
N GLY A 181 5.62 -7.42 -6.89
CA GLY A 181 4.68 -8.07 -7.81
C GLY A 181 4.70 -9.59 -7.64
N VAL A 182 3.81 -10.24 -8.36
CA VAL A 182 3.73 -11.71 -8.34
C VAL A 182 5.02 -12.31 -8.88
N ASN A 183 5.64 -13.22 -8.14
CA ASN A 183 6.92 -13.91 -8.42
C ASN A 183 8.18 -13.05 -8.22
N SER A 184 8.07 -11.89 -7.54
CA SER A 184 9.22 -11.01 -7.33
C SER A 184 10.15 -11.45 -6.20
N GLU A 185 9.75 -12.40 -5.36
CA GLU A 185 10.55 -12.90 -4.23
C GLU A 185 11.85 -13.62 -4.63
N GLY A 186 11.99 -13.96 -5.89
CA GLY A 186 13.21 -14.55 -6.46
C GLY A 186 14.19 -13.52 -7.04
N TRP A 187 13.96 -12.23 -6.78
CA TRP A 187 14.76 -11.13 -7.29
C TRP A 187 15.32 -10.28 -6.15
N ASP A 188 16.41 -9.56 -6.41
CA ASP A 188 16.90 -8.56 -5.48
C ASP A 188 15.93 -7.39 -5.34
N ASP A 189 16.15 -6.55 -4.33
CA ASP A 189 15.28 -5.42 -4.02
C ASP A 189 15.16 -4.39 -5.17
N GLU A 190 16.08 -4.40 -6.10
CA GLU A 190 16.09 -3.49 -7.23
C GLU A 190 15.54 -4.11 -8.51
N ILE A 191 15.13 -5.40 -8.44
CA ILE A 191 14.65 -6.17 -9.60
C ILE A 191 15.67 -6.19 -10.76
N MET A 192 16.94 -6.20 -10.41
CA MET A 192 18.03 -6.21 -11.37
C MET A 192 18.63 -7.61 -11.55
N CYS A 193 18.65 -8.40 -10.48
CA CYS A 193 19.25 -9.73 -10.49
C CYS A 193 18.36 -10.74 -9.76
N LYS A 194 18.31 -11.98 -10.29
CA LYS A 194 17.70 -13.09 -9.56
C LYS A 194 18.58 -13.43 -8.37
N THR A 195 17.93 -13.61 -7.22
CA THR A 195 18.60 -14.18 -6.04
C THR A 195 18.73 -15.69 -6.22
N LEU A 196 19.94 -16.22 -5.95
CA LEU A 196 20.26 -17.65 -6.05
C LEU A 196 19.68 -18.43 -4.87
#